data_7a2d17ad509ce0b7044175f7339768ad
#
_entry.id   7a2d17ad509ce0b7044175f7339768ad
#
_cell.length_a   1.000
_cell.length_b   1.000
_cell.length_c   1.000
_cell.angle_alpha   90.00
_cell.angle_beta   90.00
_cell.angle_gamma   90.00
#
_symmetry.space_group_name_H-M   'P 1'
#
loop_
_entity.id
_entity.type
_entity.pdbx_description
1 polymer ?
#
loop_
_entity_poly.entity_id
_entity_poly.type
_entity_poly.pdbx_seq_one_letter_code
_entity_poly.pdbx_strand_id
1 'polypeptide(L)'
;MLKYTVKRLLQSLVTIFLIATAVFLMMRCLPTDYYFTEEQLMKFTDQQKTAALEAAGLTDPIHTQLIKFYNDLLHLDFGTSRRIQNGAPVVKVIGKKFGVSMRLGLTASAISLVLGVLMGILQAAFKDKVFDWIGTAYTVFVNAVPSLVSYSLVLVLGSKYLGFPTLYSTRNVSASSVLPITCLSLASIAGYALWTRRYMVDELTRDYIKLARVKGLSSREIMFKHVLRNAMVPMVQYIPQSILLTVGGSLLMERFFSVPGMGPLIESSFC
;
A
#
# COMPACT_ATOMS: atom_id res chain seq x y z
N MET A 1 -12.14 -12.92 25.50
CA MET A 1 -11.98 -12.12 24.26
C MET A 1 -11.74 -10.65 24.55
N LEU A 2 -12.57 -9.95 25.32
CA LEU A 2 -12.41 -8.51 25.62
C LEU A 2 -11.01 -8.14 26.15
N LYS A 3 -10.50 -8.86 27.15
CA LYS A 3 -9.17 -8.65 27.74
C LYS A 3 -8.04 -8.75 26.68
N TYR A 4 -8.15 -9.68 25.76
CA TYR A 4 -7.20 -9.83 24.65
C TYR A 4 -7.26 -8.64 23.68
N THR A 5 -8.48 -8.22 23.29
CA THR A 5 -8.68 -7.08 22.38
C THR A 5 -8.17 -5.78 23.00
N VAL A 6 -8.48 -5.52 24.27
CA VAL A 6 -7.98 -4.34 25.00
C VAL A 6 -6.45 -4.34 25.06
N LYS A 7 -5.83 -5.49 25.39
CA LYS A 7 -4.37 -5.61 25.41
C LYS A 7 -3.76 -5.29 24.03
N ARG A 8 -4.36 -5.79 22.95
CA ARG A 8 -3.90 -5.52 21.58
C ARG A 8 -4.05 -4.06 21.20
N LEU A 9 -5.16 -3.43 21.54
CA LEU A 9 -5.38 -1.99 21.32
C LEU A 9 -4.34 -1.14 22.05
N LEU A 10 -4.09 -1.43 23.33
CA LEU A 10 -3.05 -0.73 24.08
C LEU A 10 -1.65 -0.91 23.47
N GLN A 11 -1.30 -2.13 23.06
CA GLN A 11 -0.05 -2.38 22.36
C GLN A 11 0.06 -1.56 21.07
N SER A 12 -1.01 -1.50 20.27
CA SER A 12 -1.05 -0.71 19.03
C SER A 12 -0.90 0.79 19.32
N LEU A 13 -1.56 1.32 20.34
CA LEU A 13 -1.44 2.72 20.75
C LEU A 13 -0.01 3.05 21.19
N VAL A 14 0.62 2.19 21.99
CA VAL A 14 2.03 2.36 22.40
C VAL A 14 2.94 2.35 21.17
N THR A 15 2.72 1.44 20.22
CA THR A 15 3.50 1.37 18.98
C THR A 15 3.34 2.65 18.15
N ILE A 16 2.11 3.15 17.98
CA ILE A 16 1.84 4.40 17.26
C ILE A 16 2.55 5.58 17.95
N PHE A 17 2.45 5.65 19.29
CA PHE A 17 3.12 6.66 20.08
C PHE A 17 4.65 6.65 19.87
N LEU A 18 5.27 5.48 19.95
CA LEU A 18 6.71 5.33 19.74
C LEU A 18 7.13 5.72 18.31
N ILE A 19 6.38 5.29 17.30
CA ILE A 19 6.67 5.64 15.89
C ILE A 19 6.52 7.16 15.69
N ALA A 20 5.41 7.75 16.17
CA ALA A 20 5.18 9.18 16.04
C ALA A 20 6.28 10.02 16.72
N THR A 21 6.69 9.60 17.94
CA THR A 21 7.81 10.25 18.65
C THR A 21 9.12 10.13 17.87
N ALA A 22 9.42 8.91 17.36
CA ALA A 22 10.66 8.69 16.59
C ALA A 22 10.68 9.56 15.32
N VAL A 23 9.59 9.58 14.56
CA VAL A 23 9.47 10.42 13.36
C VAL A 23 9.59 11.90 13.72
N PHE A 24 8.92 12.35 14.79
CA PHE A 24 9.05 13.73 15.28
C PHE A 24 10.51 14.09 15.57
N LEU A 25 11.22 13.25 16.32
CA LEU A 25 12.63 13.49 16.66
C LEU A 25 13.52 13.49 15.41
N MET A 26 13.31 12.55 14.48
CA MET A 26 14.04 12.51 13.21
C MET A 26 13.84 13.81 12.41
N MET A 27 12.63 14.34 12.35
CA MET A 27 12.34 15.62 11.69
C MET A 27 13.06 16.80 12.35
N ARG A 28 13.33 16.74 13.66
CA ARG A 28 14.07 17.78 14.39
C ARG A 28 15.59 17.68 14.20
N CYS A 29 16.10 16.56 13.69
CA CYS A 29 17.51 16.42 13.31
C CYS A 29 17.80 16.99 11.90
N LEU A 30 16.77 17.39 11.14
CA LEU A 30 16.97 18.00 9.82
C LEU A 30 17.54 19.42 9.95
N PRO A 31 18.35 19.87 8.98
CA PRO A 31 18.85 21.24 8.94
C PRO A 31 17.71 22.27 8.95
N THR A 32 17.94 23.43 9.54
CA THR A 32 16.95 24.52 9.63
C THR A 32 16.43 24.98 8.26
N ASP A 33 17.27 24.91 7.24
CA ASP A 33 16.93 25.26 5.86
C ASP A 33 15.83 24.37 5.29
N TYR A 34 15.67 23.13 5.79
CA TYR A 34 14.61 22.22 5.39
C TYR A 34 13.20 22.81 5.58
N TYR A 35 13.00 23.69 6.55
CA TYR A 35 11.70 24.29 6.86
C TYR A 35 11.30 25.43 5.92
N PHE A 36 12.17 25.81 4.99
CA PHE A 36 11.95 26.87 4.00
C PHE A 36 11.86 26.30 2.59
N THR A 37 11.10 26.99 1.73
CA THR A 37 11.14 26.73 0.30
C THR A 37 12.39 27.31 -0.33
N GLU A 38 12.84 26.83 -1.49
CA GLU A 38 13.98 27.38 -2.21
C GLU A 38 13.84 28.89 -2.46
N GLU A 39 12.63 29.34 -2.79
CA GLU A 39 12.33 30.75 -2.97
C GLU A 39 12.53 31.57 -1.68
N GLN A 40 12.11 31.02 -0.54
CA GLN A 40 12.32 31.66 0.77
C GLN A 40 13.80 31.67 1.17
N LEU A 41 14.54 30.61 0.86
CA LEU A 41 15.99 30.54 1.12
C LEU A 41 16.75 31.61 0.36
N MET A 42 16.33 31.94 -0.87
CA MET A 42 16.95 32.99 -1.71
C MET A 42 16.55 34.41 -1.29
N LYS A 43 15.35 34.59 -0.74
CA LYS A 43 14.80 35.94 -0.44
C LYS A 43 14.96 36.35 1.02
N PHE A 44 15.02 35.40 1.94
CA PHE A 44 15.04 35.72 3.37
C PHE A 44 16.44 35.99 3.85
N THR A 45 16.57 37.07 4.60
CA THR A 45 17.78 37.34 5.41
C THR A 45 17.84 36.38 6.59
N ASP A 46 19.02 36.18 7.18
CA ASP A 46 19.20 35.30 8.34
C ASP A 46 18.32 35.70 9.53
N GLN A 47 18.11 37.02 9.74
CA GLN A 47 17.17 37.51 10.74
C GLN A 47 15.72 37.12 10.47
N GLN A 48 15.29 37.17 9.20
CA GLN A 48 13.93 36.73 8.79
C GLN A 48 13.75 35.23 8.93
N LYS A 49 14.78 34.44 8.63
CA LYS A 49 14.76 32.99 8.85
C LYS A 49 14.61 32.67 10.33
N THR A 50 15.43 33.30 11.20
CA THR A 50 15.34 33.08 12.64
C THR A 50 13.97 33.46 13.19
N ALA A 51 13.44 34.63 12.82
CA ALA A 51 12.12 35.07 13.25
C ALA A 51 10.99 34.11 12.78
N ALA A 52 11.11 33.55 11.58
CA ALA A 52 10.15 32.55 11.06
C ALA A 52 10.24 31.20 11.80
N LEU A 53 11.44 30.79 12.24
CA LEU A 53 11.62 29.58 13.05
C LEU A 53 11.08 29.79 14.48
N GLU A 54 11.31 30.95 15.07
CA GLU A 54 10.78 31.34 16.39
C GLU A 54 9.23 31.38 16.35
N ALA A 55 8.66 32.04 15.37
CA ALA A 55 7.21 32.12 15.18
C ALA A 55 6.58 30.73 15.00
N ALA A 56 7.35 29.77 14.49
CA ALA A 56 6.95 28.38 14.33
C ALA A 56 7.14 27.53 15.58
N GLY A 57 7.79 28.08 16.64
CA GLY A 57 8.16 27.32 17.85
C GLY A 57 9.24 26.26 17.60
N LEU A 58 10.03 26.43 16.53
CA LEU A 58 11.09 25.48 16.17
C LEU A 58 12.39 25.71 16.94
N THR A 59 12.52 26.86 17.59
CA THR A 59 13.61 27.23 18.47
C THR A 59 13.38 26.84 19.93
N ASP A 60 12.15 26.45 20.28
CA ASP A 60 11.79 26.00 21.63
C ASP A 60 12.54 24.71 22.01
N PRO A 61 12.71 24.43 23.31
CA PRO A 61 13.23 23.13 23.75
C PRO A 61 12.45 21.96 23.19
N ILE A 62 13.14 20.86 22.83
CA ILE A 62 12.52 19.68 22.14
C ILE A 62 11.33 19.12 22.92
N HIS A 63 11.40 19.09 24.25
CA HIS A 63 10.30 18.59 25.09
C HIS A 63 9.03 19.46 24.96
N THR A 64 9.17 20.77 24.88
CA THR A 64 8.04 21.70 24.68
C THR A 64 7.40 21.50 23.32
N GLN A 65 8.22 21.36 22.29
CA GLN A 65 7.77 21.08 20.93
C GLN A 65 7.03 19.72 20.85
N LEU A 66 7.54 18.70 21.56
CA LEU A 66 6.91 17.37 21.60
C LEU A 66 5.56 17.41 22.31
N ILE A 67 5.46 18.13 23.43
CA ILE A 67 4.19 18.31 24.14
C ILE A 67 3.17 19.02 23.25
N LYS A 68 3.59 20.09 22.57
CA LYS A 68 2.74 20.82 21.61
C LYS A 68 2.28 19.91 20.49
N PHE A 69 3.19 19.14 19.88
CA PHE A 69 2.87 18.18 18.83
C PHE A 69 1.78 17.18 19.25
N TYR A 70 1.87 16.59 20.44
CA TYR A 70 0.85 15.67 20.94
C TYR A 70 -0.46 16.38 21.30
N ASN A 71 -0.38 17.60 21.83
CA ASN A 71 -1.58 18.39 22.10
C ASN A 71 -2.34 18.71 20.81
N ASP A 72 -1.65 19.16 19.77
CA ASP A 72 -2.23 19.45 18.46
C ASP A 72 -2.81 18.17 17.82
N LEU A 73 -2.09 17.04 17.93
CA LEU A 73 -2.55 15.75 17.45
C LEU A 73 -3.83 15.28 18.13
N LEU A 74 -3.96 15.46 19.44
CA LEU A 74 -5.17 15.11 20.21
C LEU A 74 -6.37 15.98 19.83
N HIS A 75 -6.15 17.22 19.40
CA HIS A 75 -7.18 18.12 18.88
C HIS A 75 -7.43 17.96 17.39
N LEU A 76 -6.77 16.97 16.73
CA LEU A 76 -6.82 16.74 15.29
C LEU A 76 -6.36 17.96 14.47
N ASP A 77 -5.54 18.81 15.05
CA ASP A 77 -4.89 19.90 14.35
C ASP A 77 -3.53 19.45 13.79
N PHE A 78 -3.49 19.23 12.50
CA PHE A 78 -2.28 18.84 11.77
C PHE A 78 -1.53 20.05 11.19
N GLY A 79 -1.98 21.25 11.50
CA GLY A 79 -1.38 22.49 11.03
C GLY A 79 -1.50 22.74 9.53
N THR A 80 -0.62 23.60 9.04
CA THR A 80 -0.56 23.99 7.63
C THR A 80 0.74 23.54 6.98
N SER A 81 0.66 23.15 5.71
CA SER A 81 1.83 22.81 4.91
C SER A 81 2.68 24.05 4.63
N ARG A 82 3.98 23.97 4.91
CA ARG A 82 4.91 25.08 4.69
C ARG A 82 5.67 24.96 3.38
N ARG A 83 5.95 23.73 2.94
CA ARG A 83 6.85 23.46 1.80
C ARG A 83 6.09 23.10 0.52
N ILE A 84 5.12 22.19 0.60
CA ILE A 84 4.48 21.61 -0.61
C ILE A 84 3.38 22.52 -1.15
N GLN A 85 2.49 23.00 -0.27
CA GLN A 85 1.45 23.98 -0.58
C GLN A 85 1.39 24.98 0.58
N ASN A 86 2.16 26.05 0.49
CA ASN A 86 2.30 27.00 1.56
C ASN A 86 0.95 27.55 2.04
N GLY A 87 0.69 27.45 3.35
CA GLY A 87 -0.55 27.89 3.99
C GLY A 87 -1.74 26.96 3.85
N ALA A 88 -1.66 25.86 3.05
CA ALA A 88 -2.77 24.93 2.94
C ALA A 88 -2.84 23.99 4.15
N PRO A 89 -4.07 23.67 4.68
CA PRO A 89 -4.22 22.71 5.75
C PRO A 89 -3.65 21.33 5.35
N VAL A 90 -2.80 20.75 6.21
CA VAL A 90 -2.13 19.46 5.94
C VAL A 90 -3.15 18.35 5.66
N VAL A 91 -4.26 18.30 6.40
CA VAL A 91 -5.36 17.33 6.19
C VAL A 91 -5.92 17.40 4.77
N LYS A 92 -6.07 18.62 4.21
CA LYS A 92 -6.59 18.81 2.85
C LYS A 92 -5.59 18.34 1.79
N VAL A 93 -4.28 18.60 2.01
CA VAL A 93 -3.21 18.16 1.10
C VAL A 93 -3.14 16.63 1.09
N ILE A 94 -3.05 16.01 2.27
CA ILE A 94 -3.01 14.55 2.43
C ILE A 94 -4.29 13.91 1.90
N GLY A 95 -5.46 14.42 2.28
CA GLY A 95 -6.76 13.85 1.87
C GLY A 95 -6.94 13.76 0.37
N LYS A 96 -6.54 14.80 -0.38
CA LYS A 96 -6.56 14.76 -1.85
C LYS A 96 -5.64 13.69 -2.43
N LYS A 97 -4.41 13.61 -1.94
CA LYS A 97 -3.40 12.65 -2.38
C LYS A 97 -3.78 11.21 -2.00
N PHE A 98 -4.19 11.02 -0.76
CA PHE A 98 -4.67 9.74 -0.25
C PHE A 98 -5.88 9.22 -1.03
N GLY A 99 -6.84 10.09 -1.38
CA GLY A 99 -8.00 9.71 -2.19
C GLY A 99 -7.63 9.14 -3.56
N VAL A 100 -6.58 9.68 -4.21
CA VAL A 100 -6.08 9.15 -5.49
C VAL A 100 -5.45 7.76 -5.30
N SER A 101 -4.52 7.63 -4.35
CA SER A 101 -3.85 6.34 -4.05
C SER A 101 -4.85 5.29 -3.60
N MET A 102 -5.82 5.65 -2.75
CA MET A 102 -6.86 4.75 -2.25
C MET A 102 -7.75 4.23 -3.39
N ARG A 103 -8.16 5.09 -4.31
CA ARG A 103 -8.95 4.66 -5.47
C ARG A 103 -8.21 3.65 -6.34
N LEU A 104 -6.95 3.93 -6.70
CA LEU A 104 -6.13 3.02 -7.50
C LEU A 104 -5.86 1.72 -6.73
N GLY A 105 -5.46 1.84 -5.46
CA GLY A 105 -5.14 0.71 -4.59
C GLY A 105 -6.34 -0.20 -4.34
N LEU A 106 -7.52 0.33 -4.01
CA LEU A 106 -8.72 -0.49 -3.81
C LEU A 106 -9.16 -1.18 -5.09
N THR A 107 -9.11 -0.48 -6.23
CA THR A 107 -9.46 -1.09 -7.52
C THR A 107 -8.49 -2.23 -7.87
N ALA A 108 -7.19 -1.99 -7.73
CA ALA A 108 -6.17 -3.01 -7.96
C ALA A 108 -6.32 -4.19 -6.99
N SER A 109 -6.58 -3.93 -5.71
CA SER A 109 -6.79 -4.97 -4.69
C SER A 109 -8.01 -5.83 -4.98
N ALA A 110 -9.13 -5.23 -5.40
CA ALA A 110 -10.34 -5.97 -5.76
C ALA A 110 -10.11 -6.89 -6.96
N ILE A 111 -9.49 -6.37 -8.02
CA ILE A 111 -9.13 -7.17 -9.22
C ILE A 111 -8.18 -8.31 -8.82
N SER A 112 -7.16 -7.99 -8.05
CA SER A 112 -6.13 -8.95 -7.64
C SER A 112 -6.69 -10.05 -6.75
N LEU A 113 -7.58 -9.73 -5.82
CA LEU A 113 -8.21 -10.70 -4.95
C LEU A 113 -9.02 -11.71 -5.77
N VAL A 114 -9.86 -11.21 -6.68
CA VAL A 114 -10.70 -12.08 -7.51
C VAL A 114 -9.84 -12.95 -8.43
N LEU A 115 -8.97 -12.34 -9.23
CA LEU A 115 -8.16 -13.07 -10.21
C LEU A 115 -7.10 -13.97 -9.55
N GLY A 116 -6.45 -13.49 -8.49
CA GLY A 116 -5.43 -14.26 -7.80
C GLY A 116 -6.00 -15.48 -7.06
N VAL A 117 -7.13 -15.31 -6.35
CA VAL A 117 -7.79 -16.43 -5.68
C VAL A 117 -8.30 -17.45 -6.71
N LEU A 118 -8.94 -17.01 -7.80
CA LEU A 118 -9.38 -17.90 -8.87
C LEU A 118 -8.22 -18.67 -9.49
N MET A 119 -7.12 -17.98 -9.78
CA MET A 119 -5.91 -18.62 -10.32
C MET A 119 -5.34 -19.64 -9.34
N GLY A 120 -5.25 -19.33 -8.05
CA GLY A 120 -4.78 -20.25 -7.01
C GLY A 120 -5.68 -21.48 -6.84
N ILE A 121 -7.01 -21.31 -6.95
CA ILE A 121 -7.97 -22.41 -6.95
C ILE A 121 -7.73 -23.33 -8.16
N LEU A 122 -7.58 -22.76 -9.36
CA LEU A 122 -7.31 -23.53 -10.57
C LEU A 122 -5.98 -24.29 -10.48
N GLN A 123 -4.92 -23.64 -9.98
CA GLN A 123 -3.64 -24.30 -9.74
C GLN A 123 -3.76 -25.47 -8.77
N ALA A 124 -4.48 -25.31 -7.66
CA ALA A 124 -4.67 -26.38 -6.67
C ALA A 124 -5.56 -27.51 -7.21
N ALA A 125 -6.62 -27.17 -7.95
CA ALA A 125 -7.52 -28.15 -8.55
C ALA A 125 -6.84 -29.01 -9.63
N PHE A 126 -5.93 -28.40 -10.38
CA PHE A 126 -5.17 -29.04 -11.45
C PHE A 126 -3.69 -29.19 -11.08
N LYS A 127 -3.42 -29.49 -9.79
CA LYS A 127 -2.07 -29.68 -9.26
C LYS A 127 -1.25 -30.61 -10.17
N ASP A 128 -0.01 -30.21 -10.42
CA ASP A 128 0.97 -30.92 -11.28
C ASP A 128 0.55 -31.05 -12.76
N LYS A 129 -0.46 -30.25 -13.21
CA LYS A 129 -0.91 -30.16 -14.60
C LYS A 129 -0.58 -28.80 -15.20
N VAL A 130 -0.92 -28.61 -16.49
CA VAL A 130 -0.61 -27.42 -17.28
C VAL A 130 -1.04 -26.11 -16.60
N PHE A 131 -2.25 -26.04 -16.03
CA PHE A 131 -2.72 -24.84 -15.31
C PHE A 131 -1.85 -24.50 -14.09
N ASP A 132 -1.39 -25.51 -13.37
CA ASP A 132 -0.49 -25.32 -12.24
C ASP A 132 0.89 -24.81 -12.69
N TRP A 133 1.42 -25.38 -13.76
CA TRP A 133 2.70 -24.94 -14.34
C TRP A 133 2.64 -23.50 -14.86
N ILE A 134 1.58 -23.12 -15.60
CA ILE A 134 1.40 -21.74 -16.10
C ILE A 134 1.29 -20.75 -14.93
N GLY A 135 0.46 -21.04 -13.94
CA GLY A 135 0.29 -20.17 -12.80
C GLY A 135 1.56 -20.06 -11.95
N THR A 136 2.31 -21.14 -11.79
CA THR A 136 3.61 -21.13 -11.10
C THR A 136 4.63 -20.32 -11.90
N ALA A 137 4.71 -20.52 -13.21
CA ALA A 137 5.59 -19.74 -14.09
C ALA A 137 5.30 -18.22 -14.00
N TYR A 138 4.01 -17.84 -14.03
CA TYR A 138 3.59 -16.45 -13.83
C TYR A 138 4.05 -15.92 -12.48
N THR A 139 3.79 -16.65 -11.40
CA THR A 139 4.17 -16.23 -10.04
C THR A 139 5.68 -16.07 -9.88
N VAL A 140 6.45 -17.02 -10.41
CA VAL A 140 7.92 -16.97 -10.41
C VAL A 140 8.41 -15.78 -11.23
N PHE A 141 7.89 -15.61 -12.44
CA PHE A 141 8.26 -14.50 -13.31
C PHE A 141 8.02 -13.14 -12.65
N VAL A 142 6.80 -12.90 -12.13
CA VAL A 142 6.44 -11.63 -11.51
C VAL A 142 7.29 -11.33 -10.27
N ASN A 143 7.66 -12.35 -9.48
CA ASN A 143 8.49 -12.16 -8.29
C ASN A 143 10.00 -12.04 -8.62
N ALA A 144 10.46 -12.60 -9.73
CA ALA A 144 11.86 -12.54 -10.14
C ALA A 144 12.20 -11.23 -10.87
N VAL A 145 11.26 -10.65 -11.60
CA VAL A 145 11.48 -9.44 -12.40
C VAL A 145 11.37 -8.20 -11.50
N PRO A 146 12.36 -7.29 -11.54
CA PRO A 146 12.27 -6.02 -10.82
C PRO A 146 11.02 -5.23 -11.21
N SER A 147 10.35 -4.63 -10.23
CA SER A 147 9.06 -3.94 -10.43
C SER A 147 9.11 -2.87 -11.54
N LEU A 148 10.19 -2.08 -11.62
CA LEU A 148 10.34 -1.06 -12.65
C LEU A 148 10.40 -1.64 -14.07
N VAL A 149 11.01 -2.82 -14.24
CA VAL A 149 11.04 -3.53 -15.54
C VAL A 149 9.63 -3.99 -15.90
N SER A 150 8.89 -4.57 -14.93
CA SER A 150 7.50 -4.97 -15.13
C SER A 150 6.62 -3.77 -15.50
N TYR A 151 6.80 -2.61 -14.84
CA TYR A 151 6.07 -1.38 -15.16
C TYR A 151 6.39 -0.88 -16.56
N SER A 152 7.66 -0.94 -16.96
CA SER A 152 8.08 -0.55 -18.32
C SER A 152 7.47 -1.46 -19.40
N LEU A 153 7.43 -2.78 -19.15
CA LEU A 153 6.76 -3.72 -20.05
C LEU A 153 5.25 -3.42 -20.19
N VAL A 154 4.56 -3.23 -19.07
CA VAL A 154 3.12 -2.89 -19.05
C VAL A 154 2.88 -1.58 -19.79
N LEU A 155 3.73 -0.56 -19.56
CA LEU A 155 3.61 0.74 -20.22
C LEU A 155 3.81 0.60 -21.74
N VAL A 156 4.88 -0.06 -22.19
CA VAL A 156 5.16 -0.22 -23.64
C VAL A 156 4.08 -1.02 -24.33
N LEU A 157 3.69 -2.17 -23.76
CA LEU A 157 2.66 -3.03 -24.34
C LEU A 157 1.29 -2.34 -24.33
N GLY A 158 0.92 -1.73 -23.21
CA GLY A 158 -0.37 -1.06 -23.05
C GLY A 158 -0.52 0.20 -23.87
N SER A 159 0.54 1.01 -24.00
CA SER A 159 0.47 2.23 -24.82
C SER A 159 0.57 1.94 -26.32
N LYS A 160 1.51 1.08 -26.72
CA LYS A 160 1.76 0.81 -28.15
C LYS A 160 0.65 -0.03 -28.81
N TYR A 161 0.16 -1.06 -28.13
CA TYR A 161 -0.79 -2.02 -28.72
C TYR A 161 -2.24 -1.78 -28.33
N LEU A 162 -2.49 -1.20 -27.16
CA LEU A 162 -3.85 -0.97 -26.65
C LEU A 162 -4.23 0.52 -26.63
N GLY A 163 -3.30 1.44 -26.92
CA GLY A 163 -3.56 2.86 -27.00
C GLY A 163 -3.82 3.57 -25.66
N PHE A 164 -3.47 2.95 -24.53
CA PHE A 164 -3.65 3.59 -23.22
C PHE A 164 -2.64 4.71 -22.99
N PRO A 165 -3.04 5.80 -22.28
CA PRO A 165 -2.15 6.89 -21.91
C PRO A 165 -0.94 6.42 -21.11
N THR A 166 0.24 6.93 -21.43
CA THR A 166 1.49 6.59 -20.74
C THR A 166 1.61 7.22 -19.36
N LEU A 167 0.97 8.38 -19.16
CA LEU A 167 0.97 9.10 -17.89
C LEU A 167 -0.45 9.27 -17.36
N TYR A 168 -0.56 9.35 -16.04
CA TYR A 168 -1.84 9.63 -15.38
C TYR A 168 -2.33 11.04 -15.72
N SER A 169 -3.62 11.15 -16.01
CA SER A 169 -4.26 12.43 -16.32
C SER A 169 -5.54 12.61 -15.51
N THR A 170 -5.63 13.75 -14.85
CA THR A 170 -6.85 14.15 -14.11
C THR A 170 -8.04 14.49 -15.02
N ARG A 171 -7.79 14.74 -16.32
CA ARG A 171 -8.85 14.99 -17.31
C ARG A 171 -9.46 13.69 -17.84
N ASN A 172 -8.67 12.62 -17.93
CA ASN A 172 -9.12 11.30 -18.38
C ASN A 172 -8.67 10.23 -17.37
N VAL A 173 -9.25 10.28 -16.20
CA VAL A 173 -8.88 9.40 -15.08
C VAL A 173 -9.11 7.93 -15.42
N SER A 174 -10.21 7.60 -16.11
CA SER A 174 -10.56 6.21 -16.41
C SER A 174 -9.51 5.52 -17.26
N ALA A 175 -9.17 6.08 -18.43
CA ALA A 175 -8.19 5.48 -19.32
C ALA A 175 -6.77 5.53 -18.74
N SER A 176 -6.38 6.64 -18.11
CA SER A 176 -5.03 6.81 -17.56
C SER A 176 -4.77 6.02 -16.28
N SER A 177 -5.81 5.49 -15.62
CA SER A 177 -5.66 4.61 -14.46
C SER A 177 -5.42 3.15 -14.82
N VAL A 178 -5.69 2.73 -16.06
CA VAL A 178 -5.63 1.31 -16.46
C VAL A 178 -4.23 0.73 -16.27
N LEU A 179 -3.20 1.38 -16.82
CA LEU A 179 -1.82 0.89 -16.70
C LEU A 179 -1.31 0.89 -15.26
N PRO A 180 -1.48 1.96 -14.45
CA PRO A 180 -1.17 1.95 -13.03
C PRO A 180 -1.86 0.82 -12.26
N ILE A 181 -3.18 0.62 -12.46
CA ILE A 181 -3.93 -0.45 -11.80
C ILE A 181 -3.40 -1.82 -12.23
N THR A 182 -3.12 -2.02 -13.51
CA THR A 182 -2.53 -3.27 -14.02
C THR A 182 -1.20 -3.56 -13.33
N CYS A 183 -0.31 -2.58 -13.23
CA CYS A 183 0.98 -2.72 -12.55
C CYS A 183 0.84 -3.13 -11.08
N LEU A 184 -0.06 -2.48 -10.33
CA LEU A 184 -0.35 -2.85 -8.95
C LEU A 184 -0.97 -4.24 -8.84
N SER A 185 -1.83 -4.60 -9.79
CA SER A 185 -2.53 -5.87 -9.76
C SER A 185 -1.63 -7.07 -10.04
N LEU A 186 -0.65 -6.95 -10.94
CA LEU A 186 0.20 -8.09 -11.32
C LEU A 186 0.87 -8.76 -10.13
N ALA A 187 1.58 -7.98 -9.30
CA ALA A 187 2.26 -8.53 -8.12
C ALA A 187 1.27 -9.08 -7.09
N SER A 188 0.15 -8.39 -6.89
CA SER A 188 -0.87 -8.81 -5.92
C SER A 188 -1.60 -10.08 -6.38
N ILE A 189 -1.90 -10.24 -7.67
CA ILE A 189 -2.46 -11.48 -8.25
C ILE A 189 -1.52 -12.65 -7.99
N ALA A 190 -0.22 -12.47 -8.27
CA ALA A 190 0.79 -13.50 -8.01
C ALA A 190 0.83 -13.92 -6.53
N GLY A 191 0.77 -12.94 -5.62
CA GLY A 191 0.72 -13.18 -4.19
C GLY A 191 -0.53 -13.97 -3.75
N TYR A 192 -1.72 -13.53 -4.16
CA TYR A 192 -2.96 -14.23 -3.83
C TYR A 192 -3.02 -15.63 -4.44
N ALA A 193 -2.56 -15.81 -5.67
CA ALA A 193 -2.50 -17.12 -6.33
C ALA A 193 -1.57 -18.07 -5.58
N LEU A 194 -0.36 -17.62 -5.25
CA LEU A 194 0.63 -18.41 -4.51
C LEU A 194 0.09 -18.92 -3.18
N TRP A 195 -0.47 -18.01 -2.35
CA TRP A 195 -0.95 -18.38 -1.03
C TRP A 195 -2.22 -19.22 -1.09
N THR A 196 -3.17 -18.91 -1.99
CA THR A 196 -4.37 -19.72 -2.17
C THR A 196 -4.01 -21.13 -2.60
N ARG A 197 -3.14 -21.27 -3.63
CA ARG A 197 -2.65 -22.60 -4.05
C ARG A 197 -2.00 -23.35 -2.90
N ARG A 198 -1.08 -22.71 -2.18
CA ARG A 198 -0.35 -23.34 -1.07
C ARG A 198 -1.31 -23.86 0.00
N TYR A 199 -2.20 -23.02 0.51
CA TYR A 199 -3.13 -23.44 1.55
C TYR A 199 -4.10 -24.50 1.08
N MET A 200 -4.58 -24.44 -0.16
CA MET A 200 -5.46 -25.47 -0.70
C MET A 200 -4.74 -26.81 -0.90
N VAL A 201 -3.49 -26.80 -1.35
CA VAL A 201 -2.70 -28.04 -1.50
C VAL A 201 -2.41 -28.64 -0.13
N ASP A 202 -2.07 -27.84 0.88
CA ASP A 202 -1.86 -28.30 2.26
C ASP A 202 -3.15 -28.94 2.84
N GLU A 203 -4.32 -28.34 2.57
CA GLU A 203 -5.60 -28.89 3.02
C GLU A 203 -5.97 -30.21 2.31
N LEU A 204 -5.61 -30.39 1.04
CA LEU A 204 -5.88 -31.62 0.29
C LEU A 204 -5.20 -32.86 0.89
N THR A 205 -4.16 -32.69 1.68
CA THR A 205 -3.42 -33.79 2.35
C THR A 205 -4.00 -34.20 3.71
N ARG A 206 -4.97 -33.45 4.24
CA ARG A 206 -5.55 -33.67 5.57
C ARG A 206 -6.41 -34.95 5.62
N ASP A 207 -6.44 -35.60 6.78
CA ASP A 207 -7.15 -36.87 6.95
C ASP A 207 -8.68 -36.76 6.78
N TYR A 208 -9.26 -35.59 7.14
CA TYR A 208 -10.70 -35.40 6.93
C TYR A 208 -11.07 -35.37 5.42
N ILE A 209 -10.15 -35.02 4.54
CA ILE A 209 -10.34 -35.09 3.09
C ILE A 209 -10.32 -36.55 2.61
N LYS A 210 -9.45 -37.39 3.20
CA LYS A 210 -9.47 -38.85 2.93
C LYS A 210 -10.81 -39.44 3.34
N LEU A 211 -11.30 -39.08 4.53
CA LEU A 211 -12.62 -39.51 5.01
C LEU A 211 -13.77 -39.06 4.07
N ALA A 212 -13.71 -37.81 3.59
CA ALA A 212 -14.71 -37.30 2.65
C ALA A 212 -14.75 -38.11 1.33
N ARG A 213 -13.57 -38.53 0.83
CA ARG A 213 -13.45 -39.40 -0.33
C ARG A 213 -14.07 -40.78 -0.10
N VAL A 214 -13.79 -41.39 1.07
CA VAL A 214 -14.36 -42.71 1.44
C VAL A 214 -15.89 -42.62 1.57
N LYS A 215 -16.42 -41.48 2.01
CA LYS A 215 -17.86 -41.22 2.04
C LYS A 215 -18.49 -40.97 0.67
N GLY A 216 -17.72 -41.04 -0.41
CA GLY A 216 -18.23 -40.92 -1.78
C GLY A 216 -18.49 -39.51 -2.26
N LEU A 217 -17.99 -38.46 -1.55
CA LEU A 217 -18.13 -37.08 -2.02
C LEU A 217 -17.33 -36.87 -3.32
N SER A 218 -17.92 -36.12 -4.25
CA SER A 218 -17.28 -35.79 -5.51
C SER A 218 -16.05 -34.86 -5.27
N SER A 219 -15.06 -34.95 -6.15
CA SER A 219 -13.86 -34.10 -6.08
C SER A 219 -14.22 -32.61 -6.08
N ARG A 220 -15.30 -32.22 -6.78
CA ARG A 220 -15.78 -30.83 -6.81
C ARG A 220 -16.35 -30.39 -5.46
N GLU A 221 -17.15 -31.24 -4.82
CA GLU A 221 -17.66 -30.94 -3.47
C GLU A 221 -16.55 -30.85 -2.42
N ILE A 222 -15.59 -31.76 -2.48
CA ILE A 222 -14.42 -31.73 -1.60
C ILE A 222 -13.67 -30.42 -1.79
N MET A 223 -13.41 -30.01 -3.03
CA MET A 223 -12.64 -28.81 -3.33
C MET A 223 -13.32 -27.54 -2.81
N PHE A 224 -14.61 -27.34 -3.09
CA PHE A 224 -15.31 -26.10 -2.75
C PHE A 224 -15.86 -26.08 -1.33
N LYS A 225 -16.42 -27.19 -0.83
CA LYS A 225 -17.06 -27.21 0.50
C LYS A 225 -16.07 -27.42 1.64
N HIS A 226 -14.99 -28.15 1.40
CA HIS A 226 -14.06 -28.55 2.44
C HIS A 226 -12.70 -27.84 2.30
N VAL A 227 -12.01 -28.01 1.16
CA VAL A 227 -10.66 -27.50 0.95
C VAL A 227 -10.65 -25.97 0.90
N LEU A 228 -11.39 -25.36 0.00
CA LEU A 228 -11.41 -23.91 -0.19
C LEU A 228 -11.84 -23.20 1.10
N ARG A 229 -12.91 -23.69 1.74
CA ARG A 229 -13.43 -23.08 2.98
C ARG A 229 -12.36 -22.99 4.07
N ASN A 230 -11.59 -24.05 4.27
CA ASN A 230 -10.56 -24.10 5.30
C ASN A 230 -9.30 -23.34 4.86
N ALA A 231 -8.90 -23.42 3.61
CA ALA A 231 -7.79 -22.67 3.04
C ALA A 231 -8.00 -21.15 3.09
N MET A 232 -9.26 -20.67 3.05
CA MET A 232 -9.57 -19.26 3.16
C MET A 232 -9.36 -18.69 4.56
N VAL A 233 -9.29 -19.50 5.62
CA VAL A 233 -9.10 -19.02 6.98
C VAL A 233 -7.79 -18.22 7.14
N PRO A 234 -6.62 -18.73 6.77
CA PRO A 234 -5.39 -17.94 6.77
C PRO A 234 -5.40 -16.81 5.72
N MET A 235 -6.10 -16.98 4.61
CA MET A 235 -6.22 -15.93 3.57
C MET A 235 -6.95 -14.69 4.09
N VAL A 236 -7.98 -14.85 4.93
CA VAL A 236 -8.69 -13.71 5.56
C VAL A 236 -7.75 -12.86 6.40
N GLN A 237 -6.70 -13.42 6.97
CA GLN A 237 -5.67 -12.66 7.71
C GLN A 237 -4.70 -11.91 6.78
N TYR A 238 -4.40 -12.49 5.62
CA TYR A 238 -3.50 -11.89 4.63
C TYR A 238 -4.14 -10.72 3.85
N ILE A 239 -5.43 -10.81 3.53
CA ILE A 239 -6.17 -9.83 2.72
C ILE A 239 -6.09 -8.39 3.29
N PRO A 240 -6.40 -8.13 4.58
CA PRO A 240 -6.35 -6.76 5.11
C PRO A 240 -4.96 -6.14 5.04
N GLN A 241 -3.91 -6.91 5.32
CA GLN A 241 -2.53 -6.44 5.23
C GLN A 241 -2.16 -6.07 3.79
N SER A 242 -2.52 -6.91 2.82
CA SER A 242 -2.27 -6.66 1.41
C SER A 242 -3.00 -5.40 0.91
N ILE A 243 -4.26 -5.22 1.29
CA ILE A 243 -5.04 -4.03 0.96
C ILE A 243 -4.39 -2.77 1.54
N LEU A 244 -4.00 -2.79 2.82
CA LEU A 244 -3.35 -1.64 3.47
C LEU A 244 -2.07 -1.23 2.77
N LEU A 245 -1.22 -2.19 2.40
CA LEU A 245 0.02 -1.92 1.67
C LEU A 245 -0.26 -1.34 0.27
N THR A 246 -1.29 -1.81 -0.40
CA THR A 246 -1.64 -1.32 -1.75
C THR A 246 -2.30 0.06 -1.70
N VAL A 247 -3.18 0.30 -0.72
CA VAL A 247 -3.90 1.57 -0.54
C VAL A 247 -2.99 2.67 0.02
N GLY A 248 -1.99 2.31 0.82
CA GLY A 248 -1.00 3.26 1.36
C GLY A 248 -0.19 3.99 0.29
N GLY A 249 -0.31 3.56 -0.97
CA GLY A 249 0.37 4.11 -2.11
C GLY A 249 1.66 3.35 -2.45
N SER A 250 1.90 3.22 -3.72
CA SER A 250 3.16 2.67 -4.24
C SER A 250 4.04 3.79 -4.74
N LEU A 251 5.06 4.16 -3.97
CA LEU A 251 6.01 5.21 -4.34
C LEU A 251 6.53 5.03 -5.78
N LEU A 252 7.00 3.83 -6.10
CA LEU A 252 7.58 3.54 -7.41
C LEU A 252 6.55 3.63 -8.55
N MET A 253 5.37 3.01 -8.37
CA MET A 253 4.33 3.02 -9.39
C MET A 253 3.77 4.42 -9.61
N GLU A 254 3.44 5.13 -8.53
CA GLU A 254 2.86 6.47 -8.61
C GLU A 254 3.82 7.48 -9.23
N ARG A 255 5.11 7.36 -8.93
CA ARG A 255 6.15 8.17 -9.57
C ARG A 255 6.32 7.81 -11.03
N PHE A 256 6.38 6.53 -11.37
CA PHE A 256 6.58 6.04 -12.73
C PHE A 256 5.49 6.53 -13.69
N PHE A 257 4.24 6.54 -13.26
CA PHE A 257 3.09 7.00 -14.05
C PHE A 257 2.69 8.45 -13.77
N SER A 258 3.46 9.21 -12.99
CA SER A 258 3.15 10.58 -12.57
C SER A 258 1.78 10.72 -11.89
N VAL A 259 1.40 9.73 -11.09
CA VAL A 259 0.14 9.76 -10.31
C VAL A 259 0.30 10.73 -9.14
N PRO A 260 -0.60 11.72 -8.98
CA PRO A 260 -0.52 12.70 -7.89
C PRO A 260 -1.03 12.11 -6.56
N GLY A 261 -0.50 10.98 -6.14
CA GLY A 261 -0.88 10.23 -4.94
C GLY A 261 0.03 10.47 -3.73
N MET A 262 0.00 9.50 -2.80
CA MET A 262 0.78 9.54 -1.55
C MET A 262 2.27 9.29 -1.75
N GLY A 263 2.66 8.48 -2.75
CA GLY A 263 4.05 8.18 -3.03
C GLY A 263 4.89 9.42 -3.30
N PRO A 264 4.57 10.24 -4.30
CA PRO A 264 5.26 11.52 -4.55
C PRO A 264 5.16 12.51 -3.38
N LEU A 265 4.08 12.46 -2.58
CA LEU A 265 3.96 13.30 -1.39
C LEU A 265 5.01 12.93 -0.35
N ILE A 266 5.17 11.63 -0.08
CA ILE A 266 6.17 11.14 0.87
C ILE A 266 7.57 11.55 0.41
N GLU A 267 7.90 11.31 -0.86
CA GLU A 267 9.20 11.68 -1.42
C GLU A 267 9.48 13.18 -1.26
N SER A 268 8.54 14.04 -1.67
CA SER A 268 8.69 15.50 -1.57
C SER A 268 8.73 16.00 -0.13
N SER A 269 8.40 15.16 0.84
CA SER A 269 8.51 15.49 2.27
C SER A 269 9.91 15.21 2.83
N PHE A 270 10.76 14.46 2.12
CA PHE A 270 12.14 14.15 2.54
C PHE A 270 13.21 14.82 1.68
N CYS A 271 12.87 15.29 0.49
CA CYS A 271 13.73 16.09 -0.39
C CYS A 271 13.39 17.57 -0.30
#